data_c0db67a0519c0af9e2c613aa34957d53
#
_entry.id   c0db67a0519c0af9e2c613aa34957d53
#
_cell.length_a   1.000
_cell.length_b   1.000
_cell.length_c   1.000
_cell.angle_alpha   90.00
_cell.angle_beta   90.00
_cell.angle_gamma   90.00
#
_symmetry.space_group_name_H-M   'P 1'
#
loop_
_entity.id
_entity.type
_entity.pdbx_description
1 polymer ?
#
loop_
_entity_poly.entity_id
_entity_poly.type
_entity_poly.pdbx_seq_one_letter_code
_entity_poly.pdbx_strand_id
1 'polypeptide(L)'
;MGIKFPSAEWTAAFKDAINANDGYAKAGAGWTHGKVAYVVEARPELGIDHDTAMVLDLYQGKCRDAEMTDGPGAETADFVVLAQYERWKEVLSGDVDPTKAMMQNKLKLKKGHLPTLLKFVVASKQLVSSATAVDTDFPA
;
A
#
# COMPACT_ATOMS: atom_id res chain seq x y z
N MET A 1 -7.66 -16.87 12.15
CA MET A 1 -6.52 -16.08 12.62
C MET A 1 -5.92 -15.31 11.46
N GLY A 2 -5.77 -14.01 11.64
CA GLY A 2 -5.23 -13.16 10.60
C GLY A 2 -3.72 -13.01 10.67
N ILE A 3 -3.16 -12.44 9.61
CA ILE A 3 -1.75 -12.08 9.55
C ILE A 3 -1.61 -10.66 10.11
N LYS A 4 -0.68 -10.45 11.03
CA LYS A 4 -0.47 -9.14 11.67
C LYS A 4 -0.09 -8.08 10.64
N PHE A 5 -0.75 -6.92 10.69
CA PHE A 5 -0.41 -5.75 9.89
C PHE A 5 0.13 -4.63 10.79
N PRO A 6 1.24 -3.97 10.48
CA PRO A 6 2.18 -4.29 9.40
C PRO A 6 3.14 -5.42 9.78
N SER A 7 3.54 -6.23 8.80
CA SER A 7 4.55 -7.27 9.00
C SER A 7 5.12 -7.72 7.64
N ALA A 8 6.25 -8.41 7.69
CA ALA A 8 6.84 -8.97 6.48
C ALA A 8 5.94 -10.06 5.89
N GLU A 9 5.31 -10.87 6.75
CA GLU A 9 4.36 -11.89 6.32
C GLU A 9 3.15 -11.28 5.61
N TRP A 10 2.61 -10.20 6.17
CA TRP A 10 1.48 -9.50 5.56
C TRP A 10 1.87 -8.95 4.19
N THR A 11 3.07 -8.37 4.09
CA THR A 11 3.58 -7.82 2.84
C THR A 11 3.68 -8.89 1.75
N ALA A 12 4.17 -10.08 2.11
CA ALA A 12 4.25 -11.21 1.18
C ALA A 12 2.86 -11.69 0.76
N ALA A 13 1.93 -11.79 1.70
CA ALA A 13 0.55 -12.17 1.41
C ALA A 13 -0.15 -11.15 0.49
N PHE A 14 0.13 -9.86 0.70
CA PHE A 14 -0.39 -8.79 -0.14
C PHE A 14 0.11 -8.93 -1.58
N LYS A 15 1.41 -9.19 -1.77
CA LYS A 15 1.97 -9.44 -3.10
C LYS A 15 1.23 -10.59 -3.80
N ASP A 16 1.02 -11.70 -3.10
CA ASP A 16 0.33 -12.85 -3.67
C ASP A 16 -1.12 -12.51 -4.03
N ALA A 17 -1.80 -11.74 -3.18
CA ALA A 17 -3.17 -11.30 -3.44
C ALA A 17 -3.25 -10.38 -4.66
N ILE A 18 -2.29 -9.48 -4.82
CA ILE A 18 -2.22 -8.59 -6.00
C ILE A 18 -2.06 -9.44 -7.26
N ASN A 19 -1.16 -10.41 -7.25
CA ASN A 19 -0.88 -11.25 -8.41
C ASN A 19 -2.01 -12.23 -8.72
N ALA A 20 -2.88 -12.51 -7.77
CA ALA A 20 -4.07 -13.33 -7.97
C ALA A 20 -5.29 -12.51 -8.41
N ASN A 21 -5.19 -11.19 -8.44
CA ASN A 21 -6.31 -10.30 -8.74
C ASN A 21 -6.31 -9.90 -10.23
N ASP A 22 -7.18 -10.53 -11.01
CA ASP A 22 -7.31 -10.23 -12.44
C ASP A 22 -7.76 -8.79 -12.70
N GLY A 23 -8.56 -8.22 -11.79
CA GLY A 23 -8.98 -6.82 -11.87
C GLY A 23 -7.81 -5.87 -11.81
N TYR A 24 -6.84 -6.15 -10.94
CA TYR A 24 -5.62 -5.35 -10.89
C TYR A 24 -4.77 -5.56 -12.13
N ALA A 25 -4.64 -6.79 -12.60
CA ALA A 25 -3.86 -7.09 -13.81
C ALA A 25 -4.33 -6.24 -15.00
N LYS A 26 -5.64 -6.06 -15.13
CA LYS A 26 -6.23 -5.23 -16.18
C LYS A 26 -6.04 -3.74 -15.91
N ALA A 27 -6.39 -3.28 -14.71
CA ALA A 27 -6.36 -1.87 -14.35
C ALA A 27 -4.94 -1.33 -14.27
N GLY A 28 -3.98 -2.14 -13.86
CA GLY A 28 -2.58 -1.75 -13.72
C GLY A 28 -1.71 -2.06 -14.93
N ALA A 29 -2.28 -2.59 -16.00
CA ALA A 29 -1.50 -3.01 -17.18
C ALA A 29 -0.64 -1.90 -17.78
N GLY A 30 -1.08 -0.65 -17.69
CA GLY A 30 -0.33 0.51 -18.16
C GLY A 30 0.67 1.08 -17.17
N TRP A 31 0.78 0.54 -15.96
CA TRP A 31 1.69 1.09 -14.95
C TRP A 31 3.14 0.71 -15.25
N THR A 32 3.95 1.72 -15.55
CA THR A 32 5.38 1.59 -15.81
C THR A 32 6.15 2.72 -15.08
N HIS A 33 5.57 3.25 -14.00
CA HIS A 33 6.07 4.45 -13.33
C HIS A 33 6.98 4.15 -12.14
N GLY A 34 7.23 2.86 -11.85
CA GLY A 34 8.19 2.47 -10.82
C GLY A 34 7.54 1.92 -9.56
N LYS A 35 8.34 1.92 -8.49
CA LYS A 35 7.93 1.34 -7.21
C LYS A 35 7.06 2.30 -6.40
N VAL A 36 6.15 1.72 -5.63
CA VAL A 36 5.27 2.45 -4.73
C VAL A 36 5.52 1.97 -3.30
N ALA A 37 5.78 2.90 -2.39
CA ALA A 37 5.95 2.59 -0.98
C ALA A 37 4.74 3.11 -0.18
N TYR A 38 4.19 2.25 0.66
CA TYR A 38 3.18 2.63 1.64
C TYR A 38 3.83 2.63 3.00
N VAL A 39 3.86 3.80 3.65
CA VAL A 39 4.55 4.00 4.92
C VAL A 39 3.54 4.19 6.05
N VAL A 40 3.66 3.34 7.07
CA VAL A 40 2.89 3.47 8.31
C VAL A 40 3.77 4.25 9.29
N GLU A 41 3.29 5.40 9.76
CA GLU A 41 4.02 6.21 10.74
C GLU A 41 4.24 5.43 12.04
N ALA A 42 5.35 5.71 12.72
CA ALA A 42 5.68 5.10 13.99
C ALA A 42 4.52 5.18 14.98
N ARG A 43 4.24 4.09 15.67
CA ARG A 43 3.20 3.96 16.69
C ARG A 43 3.68 2.99 17.77
N PRO A 44 4.58 3.46 18.69
CA PRO A 44 5.22 2.55 19.65
C PRO A 44 4.26 1.72 20.50
N GLU A 45 3.11 2.28 20.86
CA GLU A 45 2.10 1.56 21.65
C GLU A 45 1.48 0.36 20.92
N LEU A 46 1.67 0.28 19.60
CA LEU A 46 1.23 -0.87 18.79
C LEU A 46 2.40 -1.75 18.35
N GLY A 47 3.61 -1.49 18.88
CA GLY A 47 4.80 -2.22 18.48
C GLY A 47 5.45 -1.70 17.19
N ILE A 48 4.98 -0.55 16.67
CA ILE A 48 5.55 0.08 15.47
C ILE A 48 6.53 1.15 15.95
N ASP A 49 7.76 0.73 16.26
CA ASP A 49 8.75 1.58 16.92
C ASP A 49 9.33 2.68 16.02
N HIS A 50 9.25 2.48 14.71
CA HIS A 50 9.72 3.44 13.71
C HIS A 50 8.81 3.35 12.48
N ASP A 51 8.91 4.32 11.58
CA ASP A 51 8.14 4.29 10.35
C ASP A 51 8.43 2.99 9.60
N THR A 52 7.36 2.29 9.23
CA THR A 52 7.45 0.99 8.58
C THR A 52 6.87 1.11 7.17
N ALA A 53 7.65 0.70 6.18
CA ALA A 53 7.27 0.82 4.79
C ALA A 53 7.09 -0.53 4.12
N MET A 54 6.11 -0.61 3.23
CA MET A 54 5.93 -1.74 2.33
C MET A 54 6.19 -1.21 0.92
N VAL A 55 7.26 -1.68 0.30
CA VAL A 55 7.68 -1.25 -1.04
C VAL A 55 7.23 -2.28 -2.06
N LEU A 56 6.38 -1.86 -2.98
CA LEU A 56 5.83 -2.71 -4.02
C LEU A 56 6.48 -2.39 -5.36
N ASP A 57 7.06 -3.40 -6.01
CA ASP A 57 7.58 -3.28 -7.36
C ASP A 57 6.47 -3.63 -8.35
N LEU A 58 5.67 -2.62 -8.69
CA LEU A 58 4.53 -2.77 -9.58
C LEU A 58 4.95 -2.52 -11.03
N TYR A 59 4.59 -3.44 -11.92
CA TYR A 59 4.93 -3.29 -13.34
C TYR A 59 3.90 -4.02 -14.21
N GLN A 60 3.25 -3.27 -15.07
CA GLN A 60 2.30 -3.79 -16.07
C GLN A 60 1.27 -4.78 -15.51
N GLY A 61 0.65 -4.40 -14.38
CA GLY A 61 -0.40 -5.19 -13.76
C GLY A 61 0.07 -6.32 -12.87
N LYS A 62 1.36 -6.36 -12.56
CA LYS A 62 1.95 -7.38 -11.68
C LYS A 62 2.71 -6.73 -10.54
N CYS A 63 2.76 -7.41 -9.41
CA CYS A 63 3.66 -7.07 -8.32
C CYS A 63 4.85 -8.04 -8.38
N ARG A 64 5.99 -7.55 -8.88
CA ARG A 64 7.18 -8.37 -9.08
C ARG A 64 7.89 -8.67 -7.77
N ASP A 65 7.80 -7.76 -6.82
CA ASP A 65 8.41 -7.90 -5.50
C ASP A 65 7.66 -7.04 -4.50
N ALA A 66 7.69 -7.44 -3.23
CA ALA A 66 7.16 -6.65 -2.13
C ALA A 66 8.01 -6.92 -0.90
N GLU A 67 8.52 -5.85 -0.30
CA GLU A 67 9.35 -5.98 0.90
C GLU A 67 8.95 -4.98 1.97
N MET A 68 9.13 -5.36 3.22
CA MET A 68 8.95 -4.47 4.34
C MET A 68 10.30 -3.87 4.72
N THR A 69 10.34 -2.54 4.87
CA THR A 69 11.54 -1.81 5.23
C THR A 69 11.17 -0.63 6.15
N ASP A 70 12.09 0.27 6.40
CA ASP A 70 11.87 1.46 7.24
C ASP A 70 11.59 2.71 6.40
N GLY A 71 11.45 3.85 7.07
CA GLY A 71 11.24 5.14 6.40
C GLY A 71 12.34 5.48 5.39
N PRO A 72 13.65 5.42 5.77
CA PRO A 72 14.73 5.64 4.81
C PRO A 72 14.72 4.67 3.63
N GLY A 73 14.37 3.40 3.86
CA GLY A 73 14.25 2.41 2.80
C GLY A 73 13.15 2.74 1.81
N ALA A 74 12.08 3.39 2.26
CA ALA A 74 10.97 3.81 1.40
C ALA A 74 11.40 4.84 0.35
N GLU A 75 12.46 5.61 0.61
CA GLU A 75 12.96 6.63 -0.31
C GLU A 75 13.51 6.04 -1.62
N THR A 76 13.73 4.72 -1.66
CA THR A 76 14.12 4.04 -2.91
C THR A 76 12.96 3.93 -3.89
N ALA A 77 11.71 4.10 -3.43
CA ALA A 77 10.54 4.04 -4.28
C ALA A 77 10.35 5.35 -5.05
N ASP A 78 9.64 5.27 -6.16
CA ASP A 78 9.31 6.44 -6.99
C ASP A 78 8.10 7.19 -6.45
N PHE A 79 7.23 6.49 -5.73
CA PHE A 79 6.05 7.07 -5.06
C PHE A 79 6.07 6.64 -3.61
N VAL A 80 5.87 7.59 -2.70
CA VAL A 80 5.84 7.33 -1.25
C VAL A 80 4.57 7.93 -0.67
N VAL A 81 3.72 7.08 -0.11
CA VAL A 81 2.47 7.48 0.54
C VAL A 81 2.59 7.20 2.02
N LEU A 82 2.47 8.24 2.84
CA LEU A 82 2.63 8.18 4.29
C LEU A 82 1.29 8.42 4.99
N ALA A 83 0.99 7.63 6.01
CA ALA A 83 -0.16 7.88 6.86
C ALA A 83 -0.01 7.20 8.21
N GLN A 84 -0.85 7.63 9.14
CA GLN A 84 -0.96 6.98 10.45
C GLN A 84 -1.61 5.61 10.31
N TYR A 85 -1.34 4.74 11.27
CA TYR A 85 -1.87 3.38 11.30
C TYR A 85 -3.40 3.34 11.12
N GLU A 86 -4.14 4.21 11.81
CA GLU A 86 -5.61 4.24 11.73
C GLU A 86 -6.10 4.52 10.32
N ARG A 87 -5.41 5.36 9.58
CA ARG A 87 -5.78 5.68 8.19
C ARG A 87 -5.56 4.48 7.28
N TRP A 88 -4.45 3.78 7.46
CA TRP A 88 -4.20 2.56 6.71
C TRP A 88 -5.24 1.48 7.01
N LYS A 89 -5.61 1.35 8.29
CA LYS A 89 -6.64 0.40 8.68
C LYS A 89 -7.97 0.68 7.97
N GLU A 90 -8.40 1.95 7.93
CA GLU A 90 -9.61 2.35 7.23
C GLU A 90 -9.55 2.00 5.73
N VAL A 91 -8.43 2.32 5.09
CA VAL A 91 -8.22 2.08 3.66
C VAL A 91 -8.17 0.58 3.37
N LEU A 92 -7.39 -0.17 4.14
CA LEU A 92 -7.18 -1.61 3.92
C LEU A 92 -8.41 -2.44 4.30
N SER A 93 -9.32 -1.88 5.08
CA SER A 93 -10.61 -2.51 5.38
C SER A 93 -11.66 -2.21 4.31
N GLY A 94 -11.33 -1.36 3.34
CA GLY A 94 -12.25 -0.98 2.26
C GLY A 94 -13.20 0.14 2.63
N ASP A 95 -13.07 0.75 3.81
CA ASP A 95 -13.99 1.78 4.30
C ASP A 95 -13.75 3.14 3.65
N VAL A 96 -12.53 3.39 3.17
CA VAL A 96 -12.13 4.68 2.60
C VAL A 96 -11.41 4.45 1.27
N ASP A 97 -11.82 5.20 0.24
CA ASP A 97 -11.16 5.18 -1.07
C ASP A 97 -9.77 5.82 -0.94
N PRO A 98 -8.69 5.15 -1.37
CA PRO A 98 -7.33 5.68 -1.22
C PRO A 98 -7.10 7.00 -1.96
N THR A 99 -7.69 7.18 -3.13
CA THR A 99 -7.56 8.43 -3.89
C THR A 99 -8.25 9.57 -3.16
N LYS A 100 -9.45 9.33 -2.64
CA LYS A 100 -10.20 10.31 -1.86
C LYS A 100 -9.45 10.67 -0.58
N ALA A 101 -8.86 9.67 0.08
CA ALA A 101 -8.06 9.87 1.27
C ALA A 101 -6.85 10.77 1.01
N MET A 102 -6.19 10.61 -0.14
CA MET A 102 -5.08 11.49 -0.54
C MET A 102 -5.57 12.92 -0.77
N MET A 103 -6.70 13.09 -1.42
CA MET A 103 -7.27 14.42 -1.69
C MET A 103 -7.69 15.13 -0.39
N GLN A 104 -8.03 14.39 0.65
CA GLN A 104 -8.42 14.91 1.96
C GLN A 104 -7.24 14.98 2.94
N ASN A 105 -6.02 14.74 2.48
CA ASN A 105 -4.80 14.72 3.30
C ASN A 105 -4.80 13.67 4.42
N LYS A 106 -5.64 12.65 4.31
CA LYS A 106 -5.60 11.50 5.23
C LYS A 106 -4.45 10.56 4.90
N LEU A 107 -4.16 10.42 3.60
CA LEU A 107 -2.94 9.79 3.09
C LEU A 107 -2.11 10.89 2.44
N LYS A 108 -0.82 10.96 2.79
CA LYS A 108 0.07 12.02 2.29
C LYS A 108 1.02 11.46 1.25
N LEU A 109 0.98 12.02 0.04
CA LEU A 109 1.94 11.69 -0.99
C LEU A 109 3.23 12.49 -0.73
N LYS A 110 4.25 11.82 -0.19
CA LYS A 110 5.52 12.44 0.17
C LYS A 110 6.49 12.52 -1.00
N LYS A 111 6.34 11.64 -1.97
CA LYS A 111 7.18 11.58 -3.16
C LYS A 111 6.34 11.07 -4.31
N GLY A 112 6.57 11.60 -5.51
CA GLY A 112 5.88 11.19 -6.71
C GLY A 112 4.91 12.24 -7.22
N HIS A 113 4.39 11.99 -8.43
CA HIS A 113 3.55 12.95 -9.16
C HIS A 113 2.09 12.57 -8.98
N LEU A 114 1.33 13.37 -8.22
CA LEU A 114 -0.09 13.09 -7.94
C LEU A 114 -0.94 12.87 -9.19
N PRO A 115 -0.84 13.71 -10.26
CA PRO A 115 -1.62 13.48 -11.48
C PRO A 115 -1.41 12.10 -12.09
N THR A 116 -0.21 11.53 -11.98
CA THR A 116 0.07 10.17 -12.45
C THR A 116 -0.78 9.16 -11.67
N LEU A 117 -0.81 9.28 -10.34
CA LEU A 117 -1.63 8.39 -9.49
C LEU A 117 -3.12 8.53 -9.82
N LEU A 118 -3.58 9.74 -10.10
CA LEU A 118 -4.99 9.99 -10.42
C LEU A 118 -5.42 9.32 -11.71
N LYS A 119 -4.50 9.07 -12.65
CA LYS A 119 -4.77 8.32 -13.87
C LYS A 119 -5.02 6.84 -13.60
N PHE A 120 -4.54 6.34 -12.46
CA PHE A 120 -4.63 4.93 -12.08
C PHE A 120 -5.56 4.71 -10.88
N VAL A 121 -6.65 5.48 -10.80
CA VAL A 121 -7.62 5.36 -9.70
C VAL A 121 -8.18 3.94 -9.60
N VAL A 122 -8.54 3.34 -10.74
CA VAL A 122 -9.09 1.99 -10.75
C VAL A 122 -8.05 0.99 -10.27
N ALA A 123 -6.79 1.14 -10.70
CA ALA A 123 -5.70 0.28 -10.22
C ALA A 123 -5.50 0.41 -8.72
N SER A 124 -5.56 1.64 -8.18
CA SER A 124 -5.45 1.87 -6.74
C SER A 124 -6.57 1.18 -5.96
N LYS A 125 -7.79 1.23 -6.47
CA LYS A 125 -8.92 0.53 -5.86
C LYS A 125 -8.73 -0.99 -5.88
N GLN A 126 -8.15 -1.52 -6.95
CA GLN A 126 -7.86 -2.95 -7.06
C GLN A 126 -6.75 -3.38 -6.11
N LEU A 127 -5.76 -2.52 -5.85
CA LEU A 127 -4.75 -2.79 -4.82
C LEU A 127 -5.41 -2.92 -3.44
N VAL A 128 -6.32 -2.02 -3.10
CA VAL A 128 -7.07 -2.10 -1.85
C VAL A 128 -7.92 -3.37 -1.80
N SER A 129 -8.58 -3.71 -2.90
CA SER A 129 -9.35 -4.96 -3.00
C SER A 129 -8.46 -6.17 -2.73
N SER A 130 -7.24 -6.18 -3.25
CA SER A 130 -6.26 -7.24 -2.99
C SER A 130 -5.91 -7.30 -1.50
N ALA A 131 -5.73 -6.14 -0.86
CA ALA A 131 -5.43 -6.05 0.57
C ALA A 131 -6.59 -6.60 1.41
N THR A 132 -7.84 -6.30 1.05
CA THR A 132 -9.01 -6.81 1.78
C THR A 132 -9.14 -8.33 1.65
N ALA A 133 -8.56 -8.93 0.62
CA ALA A 133 -8.56 -10.38 0.44
C ALA A 133 -7.57 -11.08 1.39
N VAL A 134 -6.62 -10.36 1.97
CA VAL A 134 -5.71 -10.90 2.96
C VAL A 134 -6.43 -10.94 4.31
N ASP A 135 -6.43 -12.11 4.96
CA ASP A 135 -6.98 -12.24 6.32
C ASP A 135 -6.04 -11.51 7.27
N THR A 136 -6.42 -10.32 7.68
CA THR A 136 -5.55 -9.38 8.40
C THR A 136 -5.94 -9.26 9.87
N ASP A 137 -4.93 -9.34 10.74
CA ASP A 137 -5.07 -9.04 12.16
C ASP A 137 -4.51 -7.63 12.41
N PHE A 138 -5.40 -6.70 12.70
CA PHE A 138 -5.01 -5.33 13.05
C PHE A 138 -4.80 -5.24 14.56
N PRO A 139 -3.60 -4.79 15.03
CA PRO A 139 -3.30 -4.76 16.46
C PRO A 139 -4.15 -3.79 17.30
N ALA A 140 -4.92 -2.96 16.67
CA ALA A 140 -5.80 -2.04 17.40
C ALA A 140 -7.16 -1.89 16.76
#